data_9300b7730d815b122e0191bbff0352e2
#
_entry.id   9300b7730d815b122e0191bbff0352e2
#
_cell.length_a   1.000
_cell.length_b   1.000
_cell.length_c   1.000
_cell.angle_alpha   90.00
_cell.angle_beta   90.00
_cell.angle_gamma   90.00
#
_symmetry.space_group_name_H-M   'P 1'
#
loop_
_entity.id
_entity.type
_entity.pdbx_description
1 polymer ?
#
loop_
_entity_poly.entity_id
_entity_poly.type
_entity_poly.pdbx_seq_one_letter_code
_entity_poly.pdbx_strand_id
1 'polypeptide(L)'
;AYEEIMNFNNQISHEKFLRSYSQINPNQEYFNEIISLNKSLMQMRAGRPLPIVMLENNVGQIMTSNKAFMGQKTVLYFWSQTQMNHFKRNEERAKVYKEKFPNYRFVGISIQPYNQLVRNYQEIMNIEIKDQLALVNYQTTTSDWVINLLNKGIILDKNCLILEGFGNFGYEKSFESLLRKHKKIN
;
A
#
# COMPACT_ATOMS: atom_id res chain seq x y z
N ALA A 1 4.63 -4.19 20.89
CA ALA A 1 3.20 -4.35 20.52
C ALA A 1 2.98 -4.38 19.00
N TYR A 2 3.43 -3.34 18.24
CA TYR A 2 3.21 -3.26 16.78
C TYR A 2 3.86 -4.43 16.03
N GLU A 3 5.14 -4.74 16.29
CA GLU A 3 5.87 -5.85 15.66
C GLU A 3 5.26 -7.22 16.03
N GLU A 4 4.79 -7.38 17.23
CA GLU A 4 4.11 -8.60 17.67
C GLU A 4 2.79 -8.81 16.92
N ILE A 5 1.98 -7.75 16.76
CA ILE A 5 0.72 -7.81 16.01
C ILE A 5 0.99 -8.17 14.52
N MET A 6 2.05 -7.65 13.92
CA MET A 6 2.43 -7.95 12.53
C MET A 6 2.89 -9.39 12.33
N ASN A 7 3.51 -10.00 13.35
CA ASN A 7 4.02 -11.37 13.29
C ASN A 7 2.99 -12.45 13.62
N PHE A 8 1.82 -12.09 14.16
CA PHE A 8 0.77 -13.05 14.48
C PHE A 8 -0.05 -13.46 13.26
N ASN A 9 0.16 -14.66 12.76
CA ASN A 9 -0.60 -15.25 11.64
C ASN A 9 -1.98 -15.81 12.03
N ASN A 10 -2.38 -15.79 13.31
CA ASN A 10 -3.57 -16.47 13.80
C ASN A 10 -4.57 -15.50 14.48
N GLN A 11 -5.82 -15.45 14.01
CA GLN A 11 -6.89 -14.60 14.55
C GLN A 11 -7.16 -14.83 16.05
N ILE A 12 -7.08 -16.08 16.51
CA ILE A 12 -7.28 -16.45 17.92
C ILE A 12 -6.21 -15.83 18.82
N SER A 13 -4.98 -15.72 18.33
CA SER A 13 -3.87 -15.09 19.05
C SER A 13 -4.07 -13.58 19.19
N HIS A 14 -4.64 -12.93 18.17
CA HIS A 14 -4.96 -11.49 18.22
C HIS A 14 -6.03 -11.17 19.26
N GLU A 15 -7.12 -11.94 19.31
CA GLU A 15 -8.17 -11.73 20.33
C GLU A 15 -7.66 -11.96 21.75
N LYS A 16 -6.86 -13.00 21.98
CA LYS A 16 -6.22 -13.24 23.27
C LYS A 16 -5.28 -12.10 23.66
N PHE A 17 -4.47 -11.61 22.71
CA PHE A 17 -3.60 -10.47 22.94
C PHE A 17 -4.38 -9.22 23.34
N LEU A 18 -5.44 -8.89 22.60
CA LEU A 18 -6.28 -7.71 22.88
C LEU A 18 -6.94 -7.80 24.27
N ARG A 19 -7.46 -8.98 24.65
CA ARG A 19 -8.02 -9.22 25.97
C ARG A 19 -6.98 -9.06 27.09
N SER A 20 -5.80 -9.64 26.92
CA SER A 20 -4.71 -9.52 27.89
C SER A 20 -4.23 -8.08 28.01
N TYR A 21 -4.11 -7.38 26.89
CA TYR A 21 -3.71 -5.96 26.87
C TYR A 21 -4.71 -5.06 27.59
N SER A 22 -6.01 -5.28 27.39
CA SER A 22 -7.07 -4.51 28.08
C SER A 22 -7.05 -4.68 29.59
N GLN A 23 -6.58 -5.83 30.09
CA GLN A 23 -6.45 -6.10 31.53
C GLN A 23 -5.23 -5.41 32.17
N ILE A 24 -4.15 -5.24 31.38
CA ILE A 24 -2.87 -4.71 31.87
C ILE A 24 -2.81 -3.18 31.74
N ASN A 25 -3.43 -2.64 30.69
CA ASN A 25 -3.37 -1.20 30.40
C ASN A 25 -4.78 -0.56 30.50
N PRO A 26 -5.07 0.17 31.58
CA PRO A 26 -6.38 0.82 31.78
C PRO A 26 -6.59 2.06 30.89
N ASN A 27 -5.58 2.49 30.10
CA ASN A 27 -5.72 3.64 29.22
C ASN A 27 -6.58 3.28 27.99
N GLN A 28 -7.83 3.75 28.02
CA GLN A 28 -8.83 3.49 26.97
C GLN A 28 -8.42 4.03 25.59
N GLU A 29 -7.68 5.12 25.54
CA GLU A 29 -7.21 5.73 24.29
C GLU A 29 -6.24 4.80 23.56
N TYR A 30 -5.20 4.34 24.23
CA TYR A 30 -4.24 3.37 23.66
C TYR A 30 -4.91 2.04 23.29
N PHE A 31 -5.90 1.61 24.05
CA PHE A 31 -6.65 0.41 23.73
C PHE A 31 -7.45 0.58 22.43
N ASN A 32 -8.10 1.72 22.23
CA ASN A 32 -8.84 2.05 21.02
C ASN A 32 -7.92 2.16 19.80
N GLU A 33 -6.72 2.73 19.96
CA GLU A 33 -5.71 2.78 18.89
C GLU A 33 -5.28 1.38 18.44
N ILE A 34 -5.02 0.48 19.39
CA ILE A 34 -4.63 -0.91 19.08
C ILE A 34 -5.78 -1.66 18.41
N ILE A 35 -7.03 -1.48 18.84
CA ILE A 35 -8.19 -2.07 18.18
C ILE A 35 -8.31 -1.55 16.75
N SER A 36 -8.17 -0.24 16.54
CA SER A 36 -8.24 0.38 15.22
C SER A 36 -7.14 -0.16 14.30
N LEU A 37 -5.89 -0.22 14.79
CA LEU A 37 -4.78 -0.78 14.05
C LEU A 37 -5.02 -2.26 13.69
N ASN A 38 -5.48 -3.06 14.65
CA ASN A 38 -5.79 -4.47 14.39
C ASN A 38 -6.87 -4.64 13.32
N LYS A 39 -7.92 -3.79 13.34
CA LYS A 39 -8.97 -3.78 12.30
C LYS A 39 -8.37 -3.49 10.92
N SER A 40 -7.53 -2.46 10.80
CA SER A 40 -6.86 -2.12 9.54
C SER A 40 -5.94 -3.24 9.05
N LEU A 41 -5.17 -3.86 9.94
CA LEU A 41 -4.32 -5.02 9.61
C LEU A 41 -5.14 -6.20 9.07
N MET A 42 -6.31 -6.48 9.67
CA MET A 42 -7.20 -7.55 9.22
C MET A 42 -7.86 -7.25 7.88
N GLN A 43 -8.17 -5.98 7.60
CA GLN A 43 -8.70 -5.55 6.31
C GLN A 43 -7.67 -5.68 5.19
N MET A 44 -6.36 -5.52 5.48
CA MET A 44 -5.28 -5.62 4.51
C MET A 44 -4.77 -7.04 4.25
N ARG A 45 -5.43 -8.08 4.79
CA ARG A 45 -5.08 -9.48 4.53
C ARG A 45 -5.47 -9.94 3.13
N ALA A 46 -4.74 -10.92 2.61
CA ALA A 46 -5.04 -11.57 1.34
C ALA A 46 -6.50 -12.10 1.29
N GLY A 47 -7.14 -11.97 0.14
CA GLY A 47 -8.53 -12.35 -0.11
C GLY A 47 -9.56 -11.29 0.30
N ARG A 48 -9.16 -10.19 0.94
CA ARG A 48 -10.05 -9.08 1.27
C ARG A 48 -10.09 -8.04 0.15
N PRO A 49 -11.21 -7.33 -0.06
CA PRO A 49 -11.23 -6.18 -0.95
C PRO A 49 -10.34 -5.07 -0.38
N LEU A 50 -9.62 -4.36 -1.27
CA LEU A 50 -8.85 -3.19 -0.87
C LEU A 50 -9.79 -2.13 -0.27
N PRO A 51 -9.51 -1.55 0.91
CA PRO A 51 -10.30 -0.44 1.44
C PRO A 51 -10.37 0.71 0.45
N ILE A 52 -11.58 1.24 0.25
CA ILE A 52 -11.84 2.30 -0.74
C ILE A 52 -11.31 3.63 -0.20
N VAL A 53 -10.43 4.26 -0.96
CA VAL A 53 -9.90 5.59 -0.69
C VAL A 53 -10.02 6.48 -1.93
N MET A 54 -9.90 7.79 -1.74
CA MET A 54 -9.89 8.77 -2.82
C MET A 54 -8.46 9.05 -3.26
N LEU A 55 -8.25 8.95 -4.56
CA LEU A 55 -6.97 9.17 -5.24
C LEU A 55 -7.10 10.31 -6.23
N GLU A 56 -6.05 11.10 -6.37
CA GLU A 56 -5.93 12.18 -7.35
C GLU A 56 -4.88 11.80 -8.40
N ASN A 57 -5.19 12.02 -9.68
CA ASN A 57 -4.18 11.91 -10.74
C ASN A 57 -3.42 13.25 -10.91
N ASN A 58 -2.41 13.27 -11.77
CA ASN A 58 -1.57 14.45 -12.00
C ASN A 58 -2.29 15.66 -12.62
N VAL A 59 -3.48 15.47 -13.22
CA VAL A 59 -4.31 16.55 -13.77
C VAL A 59 -5.41 17.02 -12.82
N GLY A 60 -5.40 16.54 -11.55
CA GLY A 60 -6.34 16.96 -10.53
C GLY A 60 -7.68 16.23 -10.54
N GLN A 61 -7.82 15.16 -11.32
CA GLN A 61 -9.04 14.35 -11.29
C GLN A 61 -9.03 13.39 -10.09
N ILE A 62 -10.11 13.41 -9.33
CA ILE A 62 -10.31 12.55 -8.16
C ILE A 62 -11.12 11.32 -8.56
N MET A 63 -10.66 10.15 -8.09
CA MET A 63 -11.33 8.87 -8.31
C MET A 63 -11.18 7.93 -7.10
N THR A 64 -12.04 6.95 -6.99
CA THR A 64 -11.91 5.90 -5.97
C THR A 64 -10.81 4.90 -6.36
N SER A 65 -10.16 4.28 -5.37
CA SER A 65 -9.16 3.22 -5.59
C SER A 65 -9.71 2.06 -6.43
N ASN A 66 -10.97 1.67 -6.25
CA ASN A 66 -11.60 0.64 -7.08
C ASN A 66 -11.64 1.04 -8.56
N LYS A 67 -12.06 2.27 -8.86
CA LYS A 67 -12.08 2.78 -10.24
C LYS A 67 -10.68 2.85 -10.84
N ALA A 68 -9.68 3.17 -10.02
CA ALA A 68 -8.29 3.30 -10.46
C ALA A 68 -7.63 1.95 -10.80
N PHE A 69 -8.00 0.85 -10.11
CA PHE A 69 -7.27 -0.43 -10.17
C PHE A 69 -8.09 -1.60 -10.75
N MET A 70 -9.40 -1.48 -10.90
CA MET A 70 -10.24 -2.54 -11.47
C MET A 70 -9.80 -2.94 -12.89
N GLY A 71 -9.88 -4.23 -13.18
CA GLY A 71 -9.67 -4.78 -14.53
C GLY A 71 -8.26 -5.31 -14.78
N GLN A 72 -7.26 -4.97 -13.98
CA GLN A 72 -5.88 -5.43 -14.16
C GLN A 72 -5.21 -5.76 -12.83
N LYS A 73 -4.39 -6.82 -12.79
CA LYS A 73 -3.52 -7.08 -11.65
C LYS A 73 -2.61 -5.88 -11.41
N THR A 74 -2.63 -5.32 -10.21
CA THR A 74 -1.95 -4.07 -9.91
C THR A 74 -1.01 -4.23 -8.71
N VAL A 75 0.17 -3.65 -8.83
CA VAL A 75 1.13 -3.47 -7.73
C VAL A 75 1.15 -2.01 -7.35
N LEU A 76 0.84 -1.71 -6.09
CA LEU A 76 0.96 -0.37 -5.53
C LEU A 76 2.29 -0.26 -4.78
N TYR A 77 3.03 0.82 -5.01
CA TYR A 77 4.20 1.19 -4.22
C TYR A 77 4.08 2.66 -3.81
N PHE A 78 4.68 3.02 -2.68
CA PHE A 78 4.45 4.31 -2.04
C PHE A 78 5.70 5.18 -2.07
N TRP A 79 5.49 6.49 -2.17
CA TRP A 79 6.56 7.47 -2.13
C TRP A 79 6.11 8.78 -1.51
N SER A 80 7.08 9.61 -1.09
CA SER A 80 6.86 10.92 -0.49
C SER A 80 7.59 11.99 -1.26
N GLN A 81 6.95 13.13 -1.41
CA GLN A 81 7.52 14.33 -2.03
C GLN A 81 8.75 14.87 -1.27
N THR A 82 8.87 14.54 0.02
CA THR A 82 10.03 14.91 0.83
C THR A 82 11.22 13.95 0.69
N GLN A 83 11.03 12.82 -0.02
CA GLN A 83 12.04 11.78 -0.21
C GLN A 83 12.23 11.42 -1.69
N MET A 84 12.61 12.41 -2.52
CA MET A 84 12.71 12.24 -3.97
C MET A 84 13.74 11.18 -4.41
N ASN A 85 14.81 10.97 -3.65
CA ASN A 85 15.77 9.87 -3.93
C ASN A 85 15.12 8.49 -3.73
N HIS A 86 14.21 8.35 -2.76
CA HIS A 86 13.44 7.12 -2.57
C HIS A 86 12.46 6.92 -3.73
N PHE A 87 11.77 7.98 -4.16
CA PHE A 87 10.90 7.96 -5.32
C PHE A 87 11.63 7.48 -6.57
N LYS A 88 12.78 8.10 -6.92
CA LYS A 88 13.61 7.71 -8.07
C LYS A 88 13.97 6.21 -8.05
N ARG A 89 14.45 5.71 -6.90
CA ARG A 89 14.79 4.29 -6.76
C ARG A 89 13.60 3.36 -6.94
N ASN A 90 12.41 3.77 -6.46
CA ASN A 90 11.20 2.98 -6.64
C ASN A 90 10.72 2.97 -8.10
N GLU A 91 10.85 4.10 -8.82
CA GLU A 91 10.56 4.17 -10.26
C GLU A 91 11.50 3.27 -11.08
N GLU A 92 12.81 3.31 -10.81
CA GLU A 92 13.79 2.43 -11.46
C GLU A 92 13.44 0.95 -11.22
N ARG A 93 13.09 0.61 -9.98
CA ARG A 93 12.66 -0.75 -9.61
C ARG A 93 11.35 -1.15 -10.28
N ALA A 94 10.37 -0.25 -10.34
CA ALA A 94 9.11 -0.49 -11.04
C ALA A 94 9.33 -0.78 -12.53
N LYS A 95 10.25 -0.07 -13.19
CA LYS A 95 10.63 -0.34 -14.59
C LYS A 95 11.19 -1.76 -14.76
N VAL A 96 12.11 -2.17 -13.90
CA VAL A 96 12.67 -3.54 -13.91
C VAL A 96 11.58 -4.60 -13.68
N TYR A 97 10.66 -4.34 -12.75
CA TYR A 97 9.55 -5.27 -12.49
C TYR A 97 8.55 -5.32 -13.65
N LYS A 98 8.25 -4.20 -14.32
CA LYS A 98 7.38 -4.19 -15.52
C LYS A 98 7.93 -5.11 -16.62
N GLU A 99 9.23 -5.09 -16.87
CA GLU A 99 9.89 -5.96 -17.84
C GLU A 99 9.78 -7.44 -17.44
N LYS A 100 10.05 -7.78 -16.17
CA LYS A 100 10.01 -9.15 -15.67
C LYS A 100 8.58 -9.70 -15.49
N PHE A 101 7.61 -8.83 -15.21
CA PHE A 101 6.23 -9.17 -14.88
C PHE A 101 5.22 -8.32 -15.67
N PRO A 102 5.16 -8.43 -17.01
CA PRO A 102 4.33 -7.57 -17.86
C PRO A 102 2.81 -7.71 -17.61
N ASN A 103 2.39 -8.76 -16.91
CA ASN A 103 0.99 -8.99 -16.56
C ASN A 103 0.51 -8.13 -15.38
N TYR A 104 1.41 -7.39 -14.73
CA TYR A 104 1.07 -6.48 -13.65
C TYR A 104 1.21 -5.03 -14.10
N ARG A 105 0.26 -4.21 -13.70
CA ARG A 105 0.39 -2.76 -13.73
C ARG A 105 1.08 -2.30 -12.44
N PHE A 106 2.09 -1.45 -12.53
CA PHE A 106 2.79 -0.88 -11.37
C PHE A 106 2.38 0.58 -11.22
N VAL A 107 1.81 0.93 -10.07
CA VAL A 107 1.26 2.27 -9.79
C VAL A 107 1.97 2.86 -8.57
N GLY A 108 2.60 4.00 -8.75
CA GLY A 108 3.21 4.80 -7.70
C GLY A 108 2.16 5.67 -7.01
N ILE A 109 2.13 5.62 -5.68
CA ILE A 109 1.19 6.39 -4.86
C ILE A 109 1.98 7.39 -4.01
N SER A 110 1.82 8.69 -4.32
CA SER A 110 2.28 9.76 -3.42
C SER A 110 1.44 9.75 -2.14
N ILE A 111 2.10 9.74 -0.99
CA ILE A 111 1.39 9.85 0.29
C ILE A 111 0.92 11.29 0.59
N GLN A 112 1.33 12.27 -0.18
CA GLN A 112 0.83 13.66 -0.13
C GLN A 112 0.11 14.01 -1.44
N PRO A 113 -0.84 14.95 -1.40
CA PRO A 113 -1.45 15.53 -2.60
C PRO A 113 -0.40 16.12 -3.54
N TYR A 114 -0.66 16.10 -4.85
CA TYR A 114 0.25 16.69 -5.82
C TYR A 114 0.40 18.20 -5.65
N ASN A 115 1.63 18.68 -5.79
CA ASN A 115 1.93 20.10 -5.95
C ASN A 115 2.64 20.35 -7.29
N GLN A 116 2.84 21.61 -7.66
CA GLN A 116 3.43 21.98 -8.95
C GLN A 116 4.90 21.48 -9.08
N LEU A 117 5.64 21.48 -7.99
CA LEU A 117 7.04 21.01 -8.02
C LEU A 117 7.14 19.52 -8.39
N VAL A 118 6.23 18.69 -7.85
CA VAL A 118 6.18 17.27 -8.18
C VAL A 118 5.76 17.04 -9.62
N ARG A 119 4.78 17.79 -10.13
CA ARG A 119 4.36 17.73 -11.53
C ARG A 119 5.52 18.03 -12.47
N ASN A 120 6.22 19.13 -12.23
CA ASN A 120 7.41 19.49 -13.00
C ASN A 120 8.51 18.44 -12.93
N TYR A 121 8.75 17.84 -11.76
CA TYR A 121 9.73 16.78 -11.59
C TYR A 121 9.37 15.52 -12.40
N GLN A 122 8.11 15.13 -12.39
CA GLN A 122 7.62 13.98 -13.17
C GLN A 122 7.81 14.19 -14.68
N GLU A 123 7.58 15.40 -15.19
CA GLU A 123 7.82 15.77 -16.58
C GLU A 123 9.32 15.70 -16.92
N ILE A 124 10.19 16.31 -16.11
CA ILE A 124 11.65 16.31 -16.32
C ILE A 124 12.21 14.87 -16.33
N MET A 125 11.73 14.02 -15.45
CA MET A 125 12.19 12.64 -15.33
C MET A 125 11.52 11.67 -16.29
N ASN A 126 10.63 12.14 -17.18
CA ASN A 126 9.87 11.35 -18.14
C ASN A 126 9.20 10.12 -17.49
N ILE A 127 8.53 10.34 -16.36
CA ILE A 127 7.81 9.30 -15.63
C ILE A 127 6.45 9.07 -16.28
N GLU A 128 6.04 7.81 -16.41
CA GLU A 128 4.71 7.47 -16.94
C GLU A 128 3.60 7.97 -16.01
N ILE A 129 3.11 9.17 -16.29
CA ILE A 129 2.15 9.91 -15.45
C ILE A 129 0.84 9.14 -15.21
N LYS A 130 0.40 8.32 -16.18
CA LYS A 130 -0.83 7.49 -16.04
C LYS A 130 -0.77 6.48 -14.90
N ASP A 131 0.43 6.09 -14.49
CA ASP A 131 0.68 5.14 -13.41
C ASP A 131 1.12 5.83 -12.11
N GLN A 132 0.87 7.14 -11.99
CA GLN A 132 1.16 7.92 -10.80
C GLN A 132 -0.12 8.54 -10.24
N LEU A 133 -0.38 8.29 -8.97
CA LEU A 133 -1.53 8.81 -8.24
C LEU A 133 -1.07 9.41 -6.91
N ALA A 134 -1.93 10.20 -6.27
CA ALA A 134 -1.69 10.75 -4.94
C ALA A 134 -2.87 10.47 -4.01
N LEU A 135 -2.60 10.34 -2.71
CA LEU A 135 -3.64 10.26 -1.69
C LEU A 135 -4.29 11.64 -1.50
N VAL A 136 -5.62 11.70 -1.59
CA VAL A 136 -6.38 12.92 -1.27
C VAL A 136 -6.40 13.17 0.23
N ASN A 137 -6.59 12.11 1.03
CA ASN A 137 -6.58 12.18 2.48
C ASN A 137 -5.49 11.25 3.03
N TYR A 138 -4.33 11.82 3.37
CA TYR A 138 -3.18 11.11 3.88
C TYR A 138 -3.48 10.38 5.20
N GLN A 139 -4.06 11.10 6.17
CA GLN A 139 -4.19 10.57 7.53
C GLN A 139 -5.07 9.32 7.61
N THR A 140 -6.26 9.36 7.03
CA THR A 140 -7.17 8.21 7.01
C THR A 140 -6.63 7.08 6.13
N THR A 141 -6.12 7.39 4.95
CA THR A 141 -5.64 6.36 4.02
C THR A 141 -4.42 5.62 4.55
N THR A 142 -3.48 6.30 5.19
CA THR A 142 -2.31 5.62 5.78
C THR A 142 -2.70 4.66 6.89
N SER A 143 -3.75 4.97 7.64
CA SER A 143 -4.32 4.05 8.65
C SER A 143 -5.04 2.88 7.99
N ASP A 144 -5.93 3.13 7.01
CA ASP A 144 -6.73 2.10 6.36
C ASP A 144 -5.87 1.11 5.57
N TRP A 145 -4.87 1.59 4.86
CA TRP A 145 -3.94 0.77 4.08
C TRP A 145 -2.69 0.37 4.88
N VAL A 146 -2.60 0.75 6.15
CA VAL A 146 -1.44 0.47 7.03
C VAL A 146 -0.12 0.88 6.36
N ILE A 147 -0.03 2.12 5.88
CA ILE A 147 1.18 2.66 5.25
C ILE A 147 2.05 3.29 6.33
N ASN A 148 2.81 2.47 7.01
CA ASN A 148 3.75 2.91 8.06
C ASN A 148 5.19 3.08 7.55
N LEU A 149 5.50 2.47 6.41
CA LEU A 149 6.79 2.54 5.74
C LEU A 149 6.60 2.73 4.23
N LEU A 150 7.38 3.61 3.61
CA LEU A 150 7.33 3.86 2.16
C LEU A 150 7.83 2.67 1.32
N ASN A 151 8.53 1.72 1.92
CA ASN A 151 8.94 0.48 1.24
C ASN A 151 7.81 -0.53 1.08
N LYS A 152 6.61 -0.23 1.59
CA LYS A 152 5.45 -1.10 1.44
C LYS A 152 5.08 -1.29 -0.03
N GLY A 153 4.69 -2.53 -0.38
CA GLY A 153 4.05 -2.87 -1.65
C GLY A 153 2.76 -3.63 -1.40
N ILE A 154 1.71 -3.31 -2.17
CA ILE A 154 0.42 -4.04 -2.14
C ILE A 154 0.23 -4.66 -3.51
N ILE A 155 -0.15 -5.95 -3.55
CA ILE A 155 -0.46 -6.66 -4.80
C ILE A 155 -1.95 -6.95 -4.83
N LEU A 156 -2.61 -6.54 -5.91
CA LEU A 156 -4.05 -6.71 -6.14
C LEU A 156 -4.31 -7.61 -7.34
N ASP A 157 -5.41 -8.35 -7.28
CA ASP A 157 -5.97 -9.01 -8.46
C ASP A 157 -6.77 -8.02 -9.32
N LYS A 158 -7.33 -8.51 -10.45
CA LYS A 158 -8.15 -7.71 -11.37
C LYS A 158 -9.49 -7.20 -10.79
N ASN A 159 -9.93 -7.75 -9.66
CA ASN A 159 -11.17 -7.37 -8.96
C ASN A 159 -10.88 -6.49 -7.73
N CYS A 160 -9.65 -5.96 -7.60
CA CYS A 160 -9.17 -5.22 -6.43
C CYS A 160 -9.18 -6.04 -5.12
N LEU A 161 -9.12 -7.37 -5.19
CA LEU A 161 -8.87 -8.19 -4.02
C LEU A 161 -7.37 -8.19 -3.72
N ILE A 162 -7.04 -8.08 -2.45
CA ILE A 162 -5.64 -8.09 -1.97
C ILE A 162 -5.08 -9.50 -2.14
N LEU A 163 -4.02 -9.65 -2.92
CA LEU A 163 -3.21 -10.86 -3.02
C LEU A 163 -2.08 -10.83 -1.97
N GLU A 164 -1.49 -9.65 -1.75
CA GLU A 164 -0.48 -9.38 -0.73
C GLU A 164 -0.64 -7.94 -0.24
N GLY A 165 -0.88 -7.76 1.05
CA GLY A 165 -1.10 -6.44 1.65
C GLY A 165 0.12 -5.87 2.37
N PHE A 166 1.19 -6.65 2.57
CA PHE A 166 2.34 -6.31 3.42
C PHE A 166 3.69 -6.59 2.76
N GLY A 167 3.74 -6.66 1.43
CA GLY A 167 4.99 -6.86 0.70
C GLY A 167 5.98 -5.73 0.93
N ASN A 168 7.28 -6.04 0.90
CA ASN A 168 8.34 -5.05 0.95
C ASN A 168 8.85 -4.76 -0.47
N PHE A 169 8.34 -3.70 -1.10
CA PHE A 169 8.71 -3.30 -2.46
C PHE A 169 10.21 -2.93 -2.56
N GLY A 170 10.80 -2.49 -1.45
CA GLY A 170 12.21 -2.14 -1.36
C GLY A 170 13.17 -3.34 -1.37
N TYR A 171 12.68 -4.57 -1.10
CA TYR A 171 13.51 -5.76 -1.02
C TYR A 171 13.25 -6.69 -2.22
N GLU A 172 14.06 -6.54 -3.26
CA GLU A 172 13.85 -7.11 -4.60
C GLU A 172 13.60 -8.62 -4.59
N LYS A 173 14.48 -9.41 -3.99
CA LYS A 173 14.36 -10.89 -3.99
C LYS A 173 13.05 -11.38 -3.38
N SER A 174 12.66 -10.81 -2.23
CA SER A 174 11.42 -11.16 -1.54
C SER A 174 10.21 -10.74 -2.35
N PHE A 175 10.21 -9.52 -2.90
CA PHE A 175 9.07 -9.00 -3.64
C PHE A 175 8.87 -9.73 -4.98
N GLU A 176 9.93 -10.05 -5.70
CA GLU A 176 9.84 -10.91 -6.89
C GLU A 176 9.26 -12.29 -6.59
N SER A 177 9.61 -12.89 -5.45
CA SER A 177 9.02 -14.16 -5.01
C SER A 177 7.50 -14.06 -4.84
N LEU A 178 7.01 -12.96 -4.25
CA LEU A 178 5.57 -12.68 -4.14
C LEU A 178 4.90 -12.53 -5.51
N LEU A 179 5.50 -11.77 -6.43
CA LEU A 179 4.98 -11.60 -7.79
C LEU A 179 4.89 -12.93 -8.55
N ARG A 180 5.92 -13.81 -8.42
CA ARG A 180 5.91 -15.15 -9.01
C ARG A 180 4.84 -16.05 -8.41
N LYS A 181 4.67 -16.02 -7.08
CA LYS A 181 3.64 -16.77 -6.36
C LYS A 181 2.24 -16.44 -6.90
N HIS A 182 1.95 -15.16 -7.12
CA HIS A 182 0.63 -14.70 -7.55
C HIS A 182 0.46 -14.61 -9.08
N LYS A 183 1.50 -14.92 -9.88
CA LYS A 183 1.42 -14.91 -11.35
C LYS A 183 0.37 -15.90 -11.88
N LYS A 184 0.21 -17.07 -11.22
CA LYS A 184 -0.66 -18.17 -11.66
C LYS A 184 -2.13 -18.03 -11.22
N ILE A 185 -2.47 -17.08 -10.37
CA ILE A 185 -3.85 -16.84 -9.96
C ILE A 185 -4.53 -16.04 -11.06
N ASN A 186 -5.42 -16.69 -11.83
CA ASN A 186 -6.19 -16.07 -12.92
C ASN A 186 -7.32 -15.17 -12.42
#